data_af9fbf2a9a408169f88b041c303a419b
#
_entry.id   af9fbf2a9a408169f88b041c303a419b
#
_cell.length_a   1.000
_cell.length_b   1.000
_cell.length_c   1.000
_cell.angle_alpha   90.00
_cell.angle_beta   90.00
_cell.angle_gamma   90.00
#
_symmetry.space_group_name_H-M   'P 1'
#
loop_
_entity.id
_entity.type
_entity.pdbx_description
1 polymer ?
#
loop_
_entity_poly.entity_id
_entity_poly.type
_entity_poly.pdbx_seq_one_letter_code
_entity_poly.pdbx_strand_id
1 'polypeptide(L)'
;MFTTQELMEAVAGYQPVAPATLKGWTYGIKGFEDKPVAEVDKKFVNLRRSQLNRLGYKPSYVRTLLGYCGTIWQIAHEQMELVDSNPWRGSLRGLKRGKKQYPFLPLEHYEKCGLTDHPLFMGLWYHGFRVSELANIKQEDIVLDHPIPHFNIIDNAVRGIKNEPSRRQVPIHHLYFSFIENFPFDTDPRAGDYFSRYMKRRCGHSAHGIRHNITTRMRKAGIEYSIAASILGHDAVGMTSNYGHILLEDKAKQLQKLR
;
A
#
# COMPACT_ATOMS: atom_id res chain seq x y z
N MET A 1 -21.35 -17.35 -24.75
CA MET A 1 -20.44 -16.22 -25.06
C MET A 1 -20.33 -15.40 -23.78
N PHE A 2 -19.14 -15.22 -23.22
CA PHE A 2 -18.97 -14.53 -21.93
C PHE A 2 -19.37 -13.05 -22.02
N THR A 3 -20.03 -12.56 -20.99
CA THR A 3 -20.10 -11.12 -20.69
C THR A 3 -18.80 -10.66 -20.05
N THR A 4 -18.60 -9.37 -19.99
CA THR A 4 -17.41 -8.79 -19.34
C THR A 4 -17.34 -9.15 -17.84
N GLN A 5 -18.49 -9.20 -17.15
CA GLN A 5 -18.56 -9.61 -15.76
C GLN A 5 -18.20 -11.09 -15.58
N GLU A 6 -18.77 -11.97 -16.38
CA GLU A 6 -18.45 -13.41 -16.34
C GLU A 6 -16.96 -13.67 -16.61
N LEU A 7 -16.34 -12.90 -17.54
CA LEU A 7 -14.90 -13.00 -17.77
C LEU A 7 -14.12 -12.59 -16.54
N MET A 8 -14.48 -11.48 -15.88
CA MET A 8 -13.82 -11.01 -14.65
C MET A 8 -13.95 -12.05 -13.53
N GLU A 9 -15.12 -12.63 -13.35
CA GLU A 9 -15.40 -13.67 -12.35
C GLU A 9 -14.61 -14.95 -12.63
N ALA A 10 -14.55 -15.38 -13.88
CA ALA A 10 -13.72 -16.53 -14.28
C ALA A 10 -12.25 -16.32 -13.98
N VAL A 11 -11.71 -15.12 -14.30
CA VAL A 11 -10.31 -14.75 -14.01
C VAL A 11 -10.05 -14.70 -12.50
N ALA A 12 -11.00 -14.15 -11.72
CA ALA A 12 -10.88 -14.09 -10.26
C ALA A 12 -10.93 -15.49 -9.60
N GLY A 13 -11.67 -16.42 -10.19
CA GLY A 13 -11.71 -17.83 -9.77
C GLY A 13 -10.44 -18.60 -10.14
N TYR A 14 -9.88 -18.31 -11.31
CA TYR A 14 -8.62 -18.93 -11.75
C TYR A 14 -7.41 -18.47 -10.93
N GLN A 15 -7.29 -17.18 -10.70
CA GLN A 15 -6.22 -16.59 -9.90
C GLN A 15 -6.80 -15.80 -8.75
N PRO A 16 -6.85 -16.36 -7.53
CA PRO A 16 -7.36 -15.67 -6.36
C PRO A 16 -6.66 -14.32 -6.15
N VAL A 17 -7.43 -13.27 -6.07
CA VAL A 17 -6.93 -11.90 -5.87
C VAL A 17 -7.44 -11.32 -4.55
N ALA A 18 -6.66 -10.40 -3.99
CA ALA A 18 -7.07 -9.70 -2.77
C ALA A 18 -8.42 -8.96 -2.98
N PRO A 19 -9.29 -8.89 -1.95
CA PRO A 19 -10.60 -8.23 -2.06
C PRO A 19 -10.54 -6.80 -2.60
N ALA A 20 -9.48 -6.05 -2.28
CA ALA A 20 -9.25 -4.71 -2.80
C ALA A 20 -8.98 -4.70 -4.31
N THR A 21 -8.30 -5.72 -4.84
CA THR A 21 -8.05 -5.90 -6.28
C THR A 21 -9.35 -6.23 -7.00
N LEU A 22 -10.13 -7.18 -6.48
CA LEU A 22 -11.42 -7.54 -7.04
C LEU A 22 -12.37 -6.34 -7.10
N LYS A 23 -12.45 -5.56 -6.02
CA LYS A 23 -13.19 -4.30 -6.01
C LYS A 23 -12.69 -3.31 -7.07
N GLY A 24 -11.38 -3.25 -7.28
CA GLY A 24 -10.78 -2.44 -8.35
C GLY A 24 -11.20 -2.90 -9.75
N TRP A 25 -11.22 -4.21 -9.98
CA TRP A 25 -11.69 -4.80 -11.23
C TRP A 25 -13.16 -4.49 -11.51
N THR A 26 -14.03 -4.62 -10.50
CA THR A 26 -15.44 -4.22 -10.58
C THR A 26 -15.58 -2.74 -11.00
N TYR A 27 -14.78 -1.84 -10.44
CA TYR A 27 -14.78 -0.45 -10.89
C TYR A 27 -14.25 -0.27 -12.31
N GLY A 28 -13.30 -1.11 -12.74
CA GLY A 28 -12.76 -1.09 -14.11
C GLY A 28 -13.84 -1.36 -15.16
N ILE A 29 -14.63 -2.39 -14.95
CA ILE A 29 -15.69 -2.83 -15.90
C ILE A 29 -17.01 -2.08 -15.72
N LYS A 30 -17.14 -1.24 -14.70
CA LYS A 30 -18.39 -0.53 -14.39
C LYS A 30 -18.98 0.21 -15.60
N GLY A 31 -20.23 -0.11 -15.94
CA GLY A 31 -20.99 0.48 -17.05
C GLY A 31 -20.82 -0.24 -18.37
N PHE A 32 -20.21 -1.46 -18.37
CA PHE A 32 -20.21 -2.38 -19.50
C PHE A 32 -20.10 -3.85 -19.05
N GLU A 33 -20.61 -4.13 -17.85
CA GLU A 33 -20.59 -5.45 -17.19
C GLU A 33 -21.22 -6.53 -18.08
N ASP A 34 -22.37 -6.21 -18.66
CA ASP A 34 -23.19 -7.12 -19.49
C ASP A 34 -22.73 -7.17 -20.96
N LYS A 35 -21.69 -6.38 -21.31
CA LYS A 35 -21.23 -6.34 -22.69
C LYS A 35 -20.54 -7.65 -23.07
N PRO A 36 -20.94 -8.28 -24.23
CA PRO A 36 -20.23 -9.45 -24.73
C PRO A 36 -18.74 -9.19 -24.93
N VAL A 37 -17.92 -10.11 -24.46
CA VAL A 37 -16.45 -9.99 -24.54
C VAL A 37 -15.98 -9.80 -25.99
N ALA A 38 -16.61 -10.47 -26.95
CA ALA A 38 -16.32 -10.34 -28.38
C ALA A 38 -16.54 -8.92 -28.94
N GLU A 39 -17.38 -8.12 -28.28
CA GLU A 39 -17.64 -6.72 -28.67
C GLU A 39 -16.70 -5.72 -27.97
N VAL A 40 -15.83 -6.18 -27.09
CA VAL A 40 -14.82 -5.35 -26.44
C VAL A 40 -13.56 -5.31 -27.32
N ASP A 41 -13.64 -4.58 -28.41
CA ASP A 41 -12.57 -4.38 -29.37
C ASP A 41 -11.77 -3.10 -29.08
N LYS A 42 -10.78 -2.82 -29.92
CA LYS A 42 -9.95 -1.61 -29.82
C LYS A 42 -10.75 -0.32 -29.97
N LYS A 43 -11.79 -0.34 -30.76
CA LYS A 43 -12.69 0.81 -31.00
C LYS A 43 -13.49 1.10 -29.71
N PHE A 44 -14.05 0.06 -29.10
CA PHE A 44 -14.71 0.19 -27.81
C PHE A 44 -13.78 0.75 -26.71
N VAL A 45 -12.56 0.24 -26.61
CA VAL A 45 -11.56 0.72 -25.61
C VAL A 45 -11.27 2.21 -25.79
N ASN A 46 -11.13 2.67 -27.04
CA ASN A 46 -10.90 4.09 -27.34
C ASN A 46 -12.13 4.95 -26.99
N LEU A 47 -13.33 4.47 -27.28
CA LEU A 47 -14.58 5.15 -26.90
C LEU A 47 -14.71 5.22 -25.38
N ARG A 48 -14.44 4.14 -24.67
CA ARG A 48 -14.48 4.10 -23.21
C ARG A 48 -13.51 5.09 -22.59
N ARG A 49 -12.27 5.14 -23.08
CA ARG A 49 -11.27 6.13 -22.66
C ARG A 49 -11.78 7.55 -22.86
N SER A 50 -12.35 7.85 -24.02
CA SER A 50 -12.91 9.17 -24.33
C SER A 50 -14.08 9.52 -23.43
N GLN A 51 -14.96 8.56 -23.13
CA GLN A 51 -16.07 8.71 -22.20
C GLN A 51 -15.58 9.07 -20.78
N LEU A 52 -14.61 8.33 -20.24
CA LEU A 52 -14.05 8.59 -18.92
C LEU A 52 -13.42 10.00 -18.83
N ASN A 53 -12.76 10.44 -19.90
CA ASN A 53 -12.21 11.80 -19.97
C ASN A 53 -13.31 12.87 -20.00
N ARG A 54 -14.40 12.66 -20.76
CA ARG A 54 -15.55 13.58 -20.80
C ARG A 54 -16.29 13.69 -19.46
N LEU A 55 -16.30 12.60 -18.67
CA LEU A 55 -16.84 12.60 -17.31
C LEU A 55 -15.94 13.37 -16.31
N GLY A 56 -14.85 13.97 -16.76
CA GLY A 56 -13.96 14.79 -15.95
C GLY A 56 -13.05 13.99 -15.00
N TYR A 57 -12.91 12.69 -15.19
CA TYR A 57 -12.00 11.90 -14.35
C TYR A 57 -10.54 12.29 -14.58
N LYS A 58 -9.78 12.37 -13.47
CA LYS A 58 -8.33 12.65 -13.54
C LYS A 58 -7.60 11.59 -14.38
N PRO A 59 -6.62 11.96 -15.22
CA PRO A 59 -5.91 11.02 -16.09
C PRO A 59 -5.30 9.82 -15.34
N SER A 60 -4.84 10.03 -14.10
CA SER A 60 -4.32 8.95 -13.26
C SER A 60 -5.40 7.95 -12.83
N TYR A 61 -6.64 8.39 -12.63
CA TYR A 61 -7.76 7.51 -12.31
C TYR A 61 -8.24 6.74 -13.55
N VAL A 62 -8.36 7.44 -14.70
CA VAL A 62 -8.64 6.79 -16.00
C VAL A 62 -7.60 5.70 -16.27
N ARG A 63 -6.31 6.00 -16.05
CA ARG A 63 -5.23 5.02 -16.18
C ARG A 63 -5.44 3.79 -15.28
N THR A 64 -5.89 4.00 -14.06
CA THR A 64 -6.14 2.90 -13.11
C THR A 64 -7.29 2.02 -13.58
N LEU A 65 -8.43 2.60 -14.00
CA LEU A 65 -9.59 1.85 -14.49
C LEU A 65 -9.24 1.01 -15.73
N LEU A 66 -8.61 1.64 -16.73
CA LEU A 66 -8.18 0.93 -17.95
C LEU A 66 -7.11 -0.14 -17.65
N GLY A 67 -6.28 0.09 -16.64
CA GLY A 67 -5.28 -0.87 -16.18
C GLY A 67 -5.91 -2.12 -15.57
N TYR A 68 -6.99 -1.98 -14.81
CA TYR A 68 -7.74 -3.13 -14.27
C TYR A 68 -8.32 -3.99 -15.40
N CYS A 69 -8.98 -3.38 -16.38
CA CYS A 69 -9.46 -4.10 -17.56
C CYS A 69 -8.33 -4.80 -18.31
N GLY A 70 -7.21 -4.09 -18.52
CA GLY A 70 -6.02 -4.64 -19.18
C GLY A 70 -5.48 -5.88 -18.48
N THR A 71 -5.50 -5.90 -17.13
CA THR A 71 -5.06 -7.05 -16.33
C THR A 71 -6.01 -8.24 -16.48
N ILE A 72 -7.33 -8.02 -16.40
CA ILE A 72 -8.33 -9.08 -16.58
C ILE A 72 -8.13 -9.75 -17.95
N TRP A 73 -8.09 -8.98 -19.03
CA TRP A 73 -7.91 -9.51 -20.39
C TRP A 73 -6.53 -10.13 -20.61
N GLN A 74 -5.50 -9.66 -19.93
CA GLN A 74 -4.17 -10.25 -20.02
C GLN A 74 -4.16 -11.67 -19.44
N ILE A 75 -4.72 -11.85 -18.25
CA ILE A 75 -4.82 -13.19 -17.62
C ILE A 75 -5.71 -14.11 -18.47
N ALA A 76 -6.87 -13.62 -18.90
CA ALA A 76 -7.79 -14.38 -19.72
C ALA A 76 -7.19 -14.83 -21.06
N HIS A 77 -6.33 -14.00 -21.67
CA HIS A 77 -5.65 -14.31 -22.93
C HIS A 77 -4.41 -15.19 -22.71
N GLU A 78 -3.48 -14.78 -21.83
CA GLU A 78 -2.16 -15.39 -21.74
C GLU A 78 -2.14 -16.66 -20.87
N GLN A 79 -3.08 -16.81 -19.93
CA GLN A 79 -3.06 -17.93 -18.98
C GLN A 79 -4.27 -18.85 -19.09
N MET A 80 -5.41 -18.35 -19.56
CA MET A 80 -6.66 -19.13 -19.63
C MET A 80 -7.13 -19.40 -21.05
N GLU A 81 -6.57 -18.75 -22.05
CA GLU A 81 -6.94 -18.88 -23.48
C GLU A 81 -8.46 -18.65 -23.73
N LEU A 82 -9.11 -17.85 -22.89
CA LEU A 82 -10.55 -17.55 -22.97
C LEU A 82 -10.86 -16.47 -24.01
N VAL A 83 -9.86 -15.70 -24.43
CA VAL A 83 -9.98 -14.62 -25.42
C VAL A 83 -8.77 -14.64 -26.36
N ASP A 84 -9.00 -14.36 -27.64
CA ASP A 84 -7.96 -14.40 -28.67
C ASP A 84 -6.91 -13.30 -28.54
N SER A 85 -7.26 -12.17 -27.91
CA SER A 85 -6.37 -11.03 -27.78
C SER A 85 -6.77 -10.11 -26.62
N ASN A 86 -5.83 -9.24 -26.21
CA ASN A 86 -6.12 -8.20 -25.23
C ASN A 86 -6.30 -6.83 -25.92
N PRO A 87 -7.55 -6.35 -26.12
CA PRO A 87 -7.82 -5.07 -26.77
C PRO A 87 -7.38 -3.86 -25.94
N TRP A 88 -7.14 -4.04 -24.63
CA TRP A 88 -6.66 -2.98 -23.73
C TRP A 88 -5.16 -2.73 -23.86
N ARG A 89 -4.40 -3.59 -24.55
CA ARG A 89 -2.96 -3.42 -24.73
C ARG A 89 -2.66 -2.06 -25.40
N GLY A 90 -1.82 -1.26 -24.74
CA GLY A 90 -1.48 0.09 -25.21
C GLY A 90 -2.50 1.18 -24.85
N SER A 91 -3.66 0.86 -24.22
CA SER A 91 -4.68 1.85 -23.82
C SER A 91 -4.17 2.90 -22.83
N LEU A 92 -3.10 2.58 -22.09
CA LEU A 92 -2.48 3.45 -21.08
C LEU A 92 -1.48 4.46 -21.70
N ARG A 93 -1.18 4.37 -23.01
CA ARG A 93 -0.21 5.24 -23.67
C ARG A 93 -0.68 6.70 -23.57
N GLY A 94 0.23 7.59 -23.15
CA GLY A 94 -0.05 9.03 -22.98
C GLY A 94 -0.81 9.40 -21.70
N LEU A 95 -1.32 8.44 -20.92
CA LEU A 95 -1.90 8.72 -19.61
C LEU A 95 -0.79 8.77 -18.55
N LYS A 96 -0.50 9.96 -18.04
CA LYS A 96 0.51 10.14 -16.99
C LYS A 96 0.06 9.46 -15.68
N ARG A 97 0.99 8.79 -15.01
CA ARG A 97 0.79 8.39 -13.61
C ARG A 97 0.75 9.65 -12.76
N GLY A 98 -0.29 9.82 -11.97
CA GLY A 98 -0.31 10.91 -10.98
C GLY A 98 0.82 10.69 -9.97
N LYS A 99 1.76 11.61 -9.90
CA LYS A 99 2.75 11.64 -8.82
C LYS A 99 2.10 12.38 -7.65
N LYS A 100 1.74 11.66 -6.59
CA LYS A 100 1.43 12.31 -5.31
C LYS A 100 2.75 12.83 -4.74
N GLN A 101 2.82 14.14 -4.55
CA GLN A 101 3.90 14.73 -3.77
C GLN A 101 3.46 14.76 -2.30
N TYR A 102 4.34 14.29 -1.44
CA TYR A 102 4.16 14.38 0.00
C TYR A 102 5.20 15.36 0.51
N PRO A 103 4.80 16.59 0.90
CA PRO A 103 5.75 17.56 1.44
C PRO A 103 6.38 16.99 2.72
N PHE A 104 7.66 17.31 2.91
CA PHE A 104 8.32 17.07 4.19
C PHE A 104 7.76 18.06 5.20
N LEU A 105 7.22 17.57 6.32
CA LEU A 105 6.71 18.39 7.40
C LEU A 105 7.45 18.02 8.70
N PRO A 106 7.88 19.03 9.47
CA PRO A 106 8.52 18.81 10.75
C PRO A 106 7.51 18.37 11.82
N LEU A 107 8.02 17.85 12.96
CA LEU A 107 7.17 17.34 14.04
C LEU A 107 6.25 18.42 14.60
N GLU A 108 6.75 19.64 14.71
CA GLU A 108 6.02 20.81 15.24
C GLU A 108 4.73 21.12 14.46
N HIS A 109 4.69 20.77 13.18
CA HIS A 109 3.44 20.88 12.40
C HIS A 109 2.37 19.94 12.95
N TYR A 110 2.74 18.71 13.30
CA TYR A 110 1.82 17.70 13.81
C TYR A 110 1.47 17.92 15.28
N GLU A 111 2.39 18.47 16.05
CA GLU A 111 2.18 18.91 17.43
C GLU A 111 1.07 19.98 17.49
N LYS A 112 1.15 21.01 16.66
CA LYS A 112 0.09 22.03 16.50
C LYS A 112 -1.27 21.45 16.12
N CYS A 113 -1.28 20.26 15.50
CA CYS A 113 -2.50 19.53 15.18
C CYS A 113 -2.97 18.58 16.29
N GLY A 114 -2.26 18.49 17.43
CA GLY A 114 -2.57 17.60 18.55
C GLY A 114 -2.45 16.12 18.18
N LEU A 115 -1.42 15.77 17.43
CA LEU A 115 -1.17 14.37 16.98
C LEU A 115 -0.02 13.70 17.73
N THR A 116 0.87 14.45 18.37
CA THR A 116 2.09 13.92 18.98
C THR A 116 1.85 13.09 20.25
N ASP A 117 0.68 13.17 20.84
CA ASP A 117 0.28 12.33 21.98
C ASP A 117 -0.46 11.06 21.52
N HIS A 118 -0.69 10.90 20.23
CA HIS A 118 -1.45 9.75 19.70
C HIS A 118 -0.51 8.58 19.39
N PRO A 119 -0.69 7.38 20.02
CA PRO A 119 0.22 6.24 19.84
C PRO A 119 0.38 5.82 18.38
N LEU A 120 -0.69 5.76 17.58
CA LEU A 120 -0.60 5.41 16.16
C LEU A 120 0.21 6.45 15.35
N PHE A 121 0.07 7.74 15.67
CA PHE A 121 0.86 8.76 14.98
C PHE A 121 2.35 8.59 15.29
N MET A 122 2.71 8.50 16.57
CA MET A 122 4.11 8.37 16.99
C MET A 122 4.73 7.05 16.52
N GLY A 123 3.94 5.97 16.46
CA GLY A 123 4.39 4.71 15.88
C GLY A 123 4.73 4.84 14.39
N LEU A 124 3.89 5.56 13.61
CA LEU A 124 4.22 5.88 12.22
C LEU A 124 5.44 6.79 12.10
N TRP A 125 5.57 7.77 13.00
CA TRP A 125 6.65 8.74 13.01
C TRP A 125 8.03 8.13 13.27
N TYR A 126 8.11 7.22 14.22
CA TYR A 126 9.40 6.60 14.58
C TYR A 126 9.74 5.36 13.74
N HIS A 127 8.75 4.56 13.32
CA HIS A 127 9.02 3.28 12.68
C HIS A 127 8.65 3.22 11.19
N GLY A 128 7.81 4.13 10.72
CA GLY A 128 7.41 4.19 9.31
C GLY A 128 6.57 3.03 8.83
N PHE A 129 5.79 2.41 9.68
CA PHE A 129 4.84 1.37 9.32
C PHE A 129 3.87 1.82 8.22
N ARG A 130 3.29 0.86 7.47
CA ARG A 130 2.03 1.15 6.79
C ARG A 130 0.96 1.35 7.87
N VAL A 131 0.04 2.28 7.65
CA VAL A 131 -0.98 2.58 8.65
C VAL A 131 -1.82 1.35 9.02
N SER A 132 -2.13 0.49 8.06
CA SER A 132 -2.83 -0.77 8.31
C SER A 132 -1.98 -1.80 9.07
N GLU A 133 -0.67 -1.79 8.91
CA GLU A 133 0.23 -2.65 9.69
C GLU A 133 0.18 -2.26 11.17
N LEU A 134 0.35 -0.98 11.46
CA LEU A 134 0.40 -0.47 12.83
C LEU A 134 -0.97 -0.50 13.51
N ALA A 135 -2.02 -0.04 12.84
CA ALA A 135 -3.37 0.02 13.42
C ALA A 135 -3.97 -1.36 13.72
N ASN A 136 -3.46 -2.42 13.09
CA ASN A 136 -3.88 -3.79 13.31
C ASN A 136 -2.80 -4.64 14.02
N ILE A 137 -1.88 -3.99 14.75
CA ILE A 137 -0.96 -4.68 15.67
C ILE A 137 -1.76 -5.29 16.82
N LYS A 138 -1.41 -6.51 17.19
CA LYS A 138 -1.91 -7.21 18.38
C LYS A 138 -0.86 -7.16 19.50
N GLN A 139 -1.30 -7.44 20.73
CA GLN A 139 -0.39 -7.46 21.87
C GLN A 139 0.73 -8.48 21.68
N GLU A 140 0.40 -9.64 21.13
CA GLU A 140 1.36 -10.71 20.82
C GLU A 140 2.38 -10.36 19.72
N ASP A 141 2.10 -9.33 18.92
CA ASP A 141 3.05 -8.81 17.93
C ASP A 141 4.15 -7.92 18.56
N ILE A 142 4.00 -7.55 19.83
CA ILE A 142 4.95 -6.68 20.54
C ILE A 142 5.78 -7.55 21.48
N VAL A 143 7.06 -7.72 21.15
CA VAL A 143 8.00 -8.53 21.92
C VAL A 143 8.85 -7.61 22.80
N LEU A 144 8.59 -7.60 24.10
CA LEU A 144 9.28 -6.74 25.09
C LEU A 144 10.34 -7.47 25.88
N ASP A 145 10.25 -8.80 26.02
CA ASP A 145 11.12 -9.68 26.79
C ASP A 145 12.38 -10.15 26.02
N HIS A 146 12.60 -9.59 24.82
CA HIS A 146 13.79 -9.85 24.00
C HIS A 146 14.91 -8.80 24.31
N PRO A 147 16.22 -9.14 24.20
CA PRO A 147 17.31 -8.18 24.37
C PRO A 147 17.16 -6.92 23.51
N ILE A 148 16.48 -7.04 22.37
CA ILE A 148 16.08 -5.94 21.52
C ILE A 148 14.56 -5.99 21.40
N PRO A 149 13.81 -5.17 22.17
CA PRO A 149 12.37 -5.09 22.04
C PRO A 149 11.96 -4.68 20.62
N HIS A 150 10.95 -5.37 20.06
CA HIS A 150 10.59 -5.18 18.65
C HIS A 150 9.13 -5.52 18.36
N PHE A 151 8.65 -5.06 17.22
CA PHE A 151 7.39 -5.46 16.63
C PHE A 151 7.62 -6.60 15.63
N ASN A 152 6.81 -7.64 15.70
CA ASN A 152 6.68 -8.67 14.68
C ASN A 152 5.60 -8.29 13.68
N ILE A 153 5.99 -7.94 12.46
CA ILE A 153 5.03 -7.63 11.39
C ILE A 153 4.83 -8.89 10.55
N ILE A 154 3.83 -9.65 10.94
CA ILE A 154 3.42 -10.93 10.32
C ILE A 154 1.91 -10.89 10.04
N ASP A 155 1.37 -11.90 9.34
CA ASP A 155 -0.08 -12.07 9.24
C ASP A 155 -0.69 -12.35 10.61
N ASN A 156 -1.85 -11.78 10.87
CA ASN A 156 -2.67 -12.10 12.03
C ASN A 156 -4.16 -12.11 11.64
N ALA A 157 -5.07 -12.32 12.60
CA ALA A 157 -6.50 -12.45 12.34
C ALA A 157 -7.14 -11.23 11.62
N VAL A 158 -6.53 -10.04 11.70
CA VAL A 158 -7.07 -8.80 11.13
C VAL A 158 -6.13 -8.14 10.11
N ARG A 159 -4.87 -8.59 10.05
CA ARG A 159 -3.85 -8.02 9.17
C ARG A 159 -3.29 -9.07 8.22
N GLY A 160 -3.56 -8.89 6.92
CA GLY A 160 -2.84 -9.60 5.87
C GLY A 160 -1.57 -8.84 5.45
N ILE A 161 -0.48 -9.58 5.26
CA ILE A 161 0.77 -9.02 4.75
C ILE A 161 0.70 -8.89 3.23
N LYS A 162 1.07 -7.72 2.71
CA LYS A 162 0.93 -7.40 1.29
C LYS A 162 1.88 -8.22 0.40
N ASN A 163 3.10 -8.43 0.85
CA ASN A 163 4.17 -9.15 0.14
C ASN A 163 5.22 -9.61 1.13
N GLU A 164 6.04 -10.59 0.75
CA GLU A 164 7.04 -11.21 1.63
C GLU A 164 8.00 -10.22 2.30
N PRO A 165 8.56 -9.19 1.64
CA PRO A 165 9.40 -8.18 2.31
C PRO A 165 8.69 -7.39 3.41
N SER A 166 7.36 -7.44 3.44
CA SER A 166 6.60 -6.80 4.53
C SER A 166 6.63 -7.61 5.83
N ARG A 167 6.95 -8.93 5.78
CA ARG A 167 7.22 -9.76 6.96
C ARG A 167 8.56 -9.34 7.54
N ARG A 168 8.55 -8.81 8.75
CA ARG A 168 9.78 -8.31 9.34
C ARG A 168 9.66 -8.02 10.82
N GLN A 169 10.80 -8.04 11.49
CA GLN A 169 10.98 -7.50 12.82
C GLN A 169 11.42 -6.04 12.73
N VAL A 170 10.76 -5.17 13.49
CA VAL A 170 11.07 -3.73 13.57
C VAL A 170 11.39 -3.39 15.00
N PRO A 171 12.63 -2.98 15.33
CA PRO A 171 13.00 -2.60 16.69
C PRO A 171 12.14 -1.46 17.21
N ILE A 172 11.85 -1.44 18.50
CA ILE A 172 11.13 -0.34 19.13
C ILE A 172 12.09 0.82 19.37
N HIS A 173 11.72 1.99 18.85
CA HIS A 173 12.47 3.21 19.11
C HIS A 173 12.35 3.62 20.59
N HIS A 174 13.46 4.03 21.23
CA HIS A 174 13.48 4.32 22.67
C HIS A 174 12.44 5.38 23.10
N LEU A 175 12.17 6.39 22.28
CA LEU A 175 11.15 7.41 22.56
C LEU A 175 9.70 6.92 22.34
N TYR A 176 9.51 5.67 21.93
CA TYR A 176 8.17 5.13 21.70
C TYR A 176 7.65 4.26 22.84
N PHE A 177 8.48 3.84 23.78
CA PHE A 177 8.07 2.92 24.85
C PHE A 177 6.89 3.44 25.67
N SER A 178 6.84 4.73 25.99
CA SER A 178 5.74 5.34 26.73
C SER A 178 4.38 5.27 26.02
N PHE A 179 4.37 5.04 24.72
CA PHE A 179 3.14 4.91 23.94
C PHE A 179 2.59 3.48 23.88
N ILE A 180 3.38 2.47 24.26
CA ILE A 180 2.99 1.06 24.16
C ILE A 180 1.91 0.74 25.19
N GLU A 181 2.00 1.26 26.39
CA GLU A 181 1.03 1.03 27.47
C GLU A 181 -0.38 1.50 27.10
N ASN A 182 -0.46 2.58 26.34
CA ASN A 182 -1.72 3.17 25.90
C ASN A 182 -2.02 2.88 24.41
N PHE A 183 -1.42 1.80 23.86
CA PHE A 183 -1.61 1.47 22.46
C PHE A 183 -3.04 0.96 22.22
N PRO A 184 -3.77 1.53 21.24
CA PRO A 184 -5.14 1.11 20.95
C PRO A 184 -5.14 -0.18 20.14
N PHE A 185 -5.26 -1.32 20.79
CA PHE A 185 -5.40 -2.63 20.13
C PHE A 185 -6.80 -2.77 19.52
N ASP A 186 -6.92 -2.39 18.25
CA ASP A 186 -8.18 -2.46 17.52
C ASP A 186 -8.31 -3.82 16.79
N THR A 187 -9.56 -4.28 16.65
CA THR A 187 -9.90 -5.50 15.92
C THR A 187 -10.57 -5.24 14.59
N ASP A 188 -10.89 -3.98 14.25
CA ASP A 188 -11.47 -3.63 12.95
C ASP A 188 -10.36 -3.56 11.88
N PRO A 189 -10.42 -4.38 10.82
CA PRO A 189 -9.47 -4.32 9.72
C PRO A 189 -9.35 -2.94 9.06
N ARG A 190 -10.35 -2.07 9.25
CA ARG A 190 -10.41 -0.70 8.71
C ARG A 190 -9.85 0.36 9.67
N ALA A 191 -9.34 -0.03 10.85
CA ALA A 191 -8.78 0.92 11.83
C ALA A 191 -7.75 1.88 11.21
N GLY A 192 -6.88 1.37 10.32
CA GLY A 192 -5.93 2.19 9.58
C GLY A 192 -6.57 3.23 8.66
N ASP A 193 -7.69 2.90 8.01
CA ASP A 193 -8.44 3.83 7.17
C ASP A 193 -9.11 4.93 8.00
N TYR A 194 -9.64 4.58 9.18
CA TYR A 194 -10.24 5.54 10.11
C TYR A 194 -9.18 6.52 10.61
N PHE A 195 -8.05 6.00 11.05
CA PHE A 195 -6.94 6.83 11.51
C PHE A 195 -6.38 7.73 10.39
N SER A 196 -6.22 7.21 9.18
CA SER A 196 -5.77 8.02 8.04
C SER A 196 -6.73 9.16 7.70
N ARG A 197 -8.05 8.93 7.81
CA ARG A 197 -9.08 9.98 7.66
C ARG A 197 -9.07 10.98 8.80
N TYR A 198 -8.87 10.52 10.03
CA TYR A 198 -8.70 11.38 11.20
C TYR A 198 -7.52 12.33 11.01
N MET A 199 -6.33 11.80 10.68
CA MET A 199 -5.16 12.61 10.39
C MET A 199 -5.42 13.65 9.29
N LYS A 200 -6.04 13.22 8.17
CA LYS A 200 -6.30 14.13 7.06
C LYS A 200 -7.21 15.31 7.45
N ARG A 201 -8.18 15.06 8.32
CA ARG A 201 -9.05 16.14 8.85
C ARG A 201 -8.31 17.08 9.79
N ARG A 202 -7.40 16.56 10.62
CA ARG A 202 -6.66 17.33 11.64
C ARG A 202 -5.54 18.18 11.05
N CYS A 203 -4.75 17.63 10.13
CA CYS A 203 -3.52 18.26 9.64
C CYS A 203 -3.42 18.35 8.11
N GLY A 204 -4.46 17.98 7.35
CA GLY A 204 -4.43 18.00 5.88
C GLY A 204 -3.62 16.86 5.23
N HIS A 205 -2.91 16.06 6.01
CA HIS A 205 -2.01 15.01 5.53
C HIS A 205 -2.53 13.61 5.81
N SER A 206 -2.28 12.67 4.91
CA SER A 206 -2.60 11.26 5.12
C SER A 206 -1.48 10.54 5.88
N ALA A 207 -1.81 9.44 6.58
CA ALA A 207 -0.83 8.59 7.25
C ALA A 207 0.30 8.10 6.32
N HIS A 208 0.00 7.90 5.03
CA HIS A 208 1.01 7.54 4.03
C HIS A 208 2.08 8.63 3.82
N GLY A 209 1.71 9.90 4.00
CA GLY A 209 2.66 11.02 3.98
C GLY A 209 3.71 10.94 5.08
N ILE A 210 3.35 10.43 6.28
CA ILE A 210 4.29 10.21 7.38
C ILE A 210 5.36 9.19 6.98
N ARG A 211 4.95 8.11 6.30
CA ARG A 211 5.88 7.10 5.81
C ARG A 211 6.86 7.64 4.75
N HIS A 212 6.47 8.61 3.94
CA HIS A 212 7.40 9.35 3.07
C HIS A 212 8.31 10.27 3.87
N ASN A 213 7.79 10.88 4.92
CA ASN A 213 8.54 11.76 5.79
C ASN A 213 9.68 11.01 6.50
N ILE A 214 9.39 9.85 7.10
CA ILE A 214 10.43 9.06 7.78
C ILE A 214 11.52 8.58 6.81
N THR A 215 11.18 8.21 5.58
CA THR A 215 12.19 7.87 4.56
C THR A 215 13.19 9.02 4.35
N THR A 216 12.69 10.26 4.33
CA THR A 216 13.55 11.45 4.23
C THR A 216 14.38 11.67 5.50
N ARG A 217 13.80 11.45 6.69
CA ARG A 217 14.49 11.54 7.98
C ARG A 217 15.60 10.49 8.10
N MET A 218 15.32 9.24 7.74
CA MET A 218 16.31 8.15 7.72
C MET A 218 17.50 8.51 6.84
N ARG A 219 17.25 9.03 5.63
CA ARG A 219 18.31 9.48 4.73
C ARG A 219 19.12 10.63 5.33
N LYS A 220 18.47 11.62 5.94
CA LYS A 220 19.16 12.75 6.61
C LYS A 220 19.98 12.30 7.81
N ALA A 221 19.54 11.27 8.53
CA ALA A 221 20.25 10.67 9.65
C ALA A 221 21.41 9.74 9.21
N GLY A 222 21.67 9.60 7.91
CA GLY A 222 22.73 8.73 7.39
C GLY A 222 22.43 7.24 7.59
N ILE A 223 21.18 6.84 7.67
CA ILE A 223 20.79 5.42 7.73
C ILE A 223 20.97 4.81 6.36
N GLU A 224 21.70 3.71 6.28
CA GLU A 224 21.94 2.98 5.04
C GLU A 224 20.61 2.55 4.39
N TYR A 225 20.55 2.65 3.05
CA TYR A 225 19.31 2.39 2.31
C TYR A 225 18.78 0.97 2.50
N SER A 226 19.67 -0.03 2.54
CA SER A 226 19.30 -1.43 2.77
C SER A 226 18.61 -1.63 4.12
N ILE A 227 19.15 -1.02 5.19
CA ILE A 227 18.59 -1.07 6.54
C ILE A 227 17.26 -0.31 6.59
N ALA A 228 17.21 0.89 6.00
CA ALA A 228 15.97 1.66 5.91
C ALA A 228 14.86 0.88 5.16
N ALA A 229 15.19 0.25 4.02
CA ALA A 229 14.27 -0.58 3.25
C ALA A 229 13.78 -1.79 4.06
N SER A 230 14.66 -2.44 4.79
CA SER A 230 14.35 -3.58 5.67
C SER A 230 13.41 -3.17 6.83
N ILE A 231 13.63 -2.02 7.48
CA ILE A 231 12.75 -1.49 8.52
C ILE A 231 11.38 -1.15 7.92
N LEU A 232 11.35 -0.51 6.76
CA LEU A 232 10.13 -0.09 6.09
C LEU A 232 9.37 -1.23 5.40
N GLY A 233 9.99 -2.39 5.15
CA GLY A 233 9.40 -3.49 4.36
C GLY A 233 9.18 -3.07 2.91
N HIS A 234 10.20 -2.47 2.30
CA HIS A 234 10.25 -2.21 0.88
C HIS A 234 11.03 -3.33 0.18
N ASP A 235 10.56 -3.72 -1.02
CA ASP A 235 11.39 -4.51 -1.92
C ASP A 235 12.64 -3.70 -2.27
N ALA A 236 13.80 -4.19 -1.88
CA ALA A 236 15.08 -3.67 -2.35
C ALA A 236 15.32 -4.22 -3.76
N VAL A 237 14.61 -3.68 -4.75
CA VAL A 237 14.73 -4.11 -6.15
C VAL A 237 16.19 -4.01 -6.58
N GLY A 238 16.80 -5.15 -6.89
CA GLY A 238 18.18 -5.25 -7.38
C GLY A 238 19.24 -5.52 -6.30
N MET A 239 18.90 -5.68 -5.02
CA MET A 239 19.89 -5.93 -3.94
C MET A 239 19.77 -7.32 -3.28
N THR A 240 18.89 -8.17 -3.76
CA THR A 240 18.45 -9.38 -3.04
C THR A 240 19.43 -10.54 -3.01
N SER A 241 20.53 -10.52 -3.73
CA SER A 241 21.43 -11.69 -3.77
C SER A 241 22.80 -11.51 -3.12
N ASN A 242 23.25 -10.28 -2.83
CA ASN A 242 24.64 -10.04 -2.44
C ASN A 242 24.85 -9.44 -1.03
N TYR A 243 23.80 -9.10 -0.31
CA TYR A 243 23.95 -8.59 1.07
C TYR A 243 23.36 -9.61 2.04
N GLY A 244 24.16 -10.03 3.02
CA GLY A 244 23.76 -10.93 4.09
C GLY A 244 22.48 -10.46 4.83
N HIS A 245 21.95 -11.31 5.70
CA HIS A 245 20.77 -10.98 6.50
C HIS A 245 21.02 -9.74 7.34
N ILE A 246 20.15 -8.72 7.19
CA ILE A 246 20.19 -7.52 8.04
C ILE A 246 19.69 -7.92 9.43
N LEU A 247 20.55 -7.89 10.42
CA LEU A 247 20.23 -8.31 11.77
C LEU A 247 19.34 -7.29 12.49
N LEU A 248 18.64 -7.74 13.51
CA LEU A 248 17.77 -6.89 14.32
C LEU A 248 18.57 -5.82 15.07
N GLU A 249 19.80 -6.16 15.49
CA GLU A 249 20.78 -5.26 16.12
C GLU A 249 21.14 -4.08 15.22
N ASP A 250 21.40 -4.35 13.94
CA ASP A 250 21.75 -3.30 12.98
C ASP A 250 20.59 -2.34 12.77
N LYS A 251 19.37 -2.88 12.65
CA LYS A 251 18.15 -2.07 12.55
C LYS A 251 17.97 -1.21 13.82
N ALA A 252 18.17 -1.79 15.00
CA ALA A 252 18.01 -1.10 16.27
C ALA A 252 19.01 0.06 16.37
N LYS A 253 20.30 -0.22 16.17
CA LYS A 253 21.37 0.79 16.21
C LYS A 253 21.10 1.96 15.26
N GLN A 254 20.61 1.67 14.06
CA GLN A 254 20.35 2.71 13.07
C GLN A 254 19.05 3.47 13.35
N LEU A 255 17.99 2.79 13.79
CA LEU A 255 16.72 3.43 14.08
C LEU A 255 16.82 4.47 15.21
N GLN A 256 17.64 4.21 16.22
CA GLN A 256 17.87 5.14 17.34
C GLN A 256 18.54 6.48 16.94
N LYS A 257 19.05 6.60 15.71
CA LYS A 257 19.55 7.89 15.17
C LYS A 257 18.44 8.89 14.83
N LEU A 258 17.20 8.42 14.73
CA LEU A 258 16.05 9.29 14.46
C LEU A 258 15.70 10.09 15.73
N ARG A 259 15.60 11.41 15.56
CA ARG A 259 15.18 12.35 16.61
C ARG A 259 13.80 12.90 16.30
#